data_fd3d85401d0dce3349576e57ca9004b0
#
_entry.id   fd3d85401d0dce3349576e57ca9004b0
#
_cell.length_a   1.000
_cell.length_b   1.000
_cell.length_c   1.000
_cell.angle_alpha   90.00
_cell.angle_beta   90.00
_cell.angle_gamma   90.00
#
_symmetry.space_group_name_H-M   'P 1'
#
loop_
_entity.id
_entity.type
_entity.pdbx_description
1 polymer ?
#
loop_
_entity_poly.entity_id
_entity_poly.type
_entity_poly.pdbx_seq_one_letter_code
_entity_poly.pdbx_strand_id
1 'polypeptide(L)'
;MKNLILLLLLSQSIYAQNSPNIDHAKRFDFVLQNFKTESGIVLPQAHIIYGTYGHLNAERNNAVLLPSHYMADHRGYEWLIGVGHALDTTKLFLIATELFGNGNSSSPSNTAEPFHGPRFPVMTIRDNVEAVHKLLVEDLKITHLKALIGFSMGAQQAFQWAVSYPDFSDRIVATSGTAKTYPHGFVRLEGQIAALTADEVFNNGDYSKPPVKGLQAFGIVWTAWLYSQEWWRKELWRTTSAPGTTFAQVLNEYKTNFIPGADANNLILQMHTWEQHDVGTTAGFNGNVEAALKSIKVPFLYMPSATDLYFPIGDATYESAFIKKVIFKPIPSLWGHTAGAASNPADEKFLNDNIANFLKK
;
A
#
# COMPACT_ATOMS: atom_id res chain seq x y z
N MET A 1 -28.86 4.16 -13.18
CA MET A 1 -28.19 3.05 -12.53
C MET A 1 -26.69 3.12 -12.85
N LYS A 2 -26.02 4.12 -12.35
CA LYS A 2 -24.58 4.31 -12.45
C LYS A 2 -24.18 4.92 -11.12
N ASN A 3 -23.75 4.14 -10.14
CA ASN A 3 -23.06 4.61 -8.91
C ASN A 3 -23.04 3.44 -7.90
N LEU A 4 -22.20 2.42 -8.12
CA LEU A 4 -21.93 1.43 -7.06
C LEU A 4 -20.58 0.70 -7.27
N ILE A 5 -19.56 1.42 -7.72
CA ILE A 5 -18.20 0.84 -7.94
C ILE A 5 -17.25 1.17 -6.79
N LEU A 6 -17.76 1.63 -5.69
CA LEU A 6 -17.01 2.56 -4.84
C LEU A 6 -16.91 2.18 -3.35
N LEU A 7 -17.08 0.97 -2.87
CA LEU A 7 -17.13 0.71 -1.40
C LEU A 7 -15.80 0.27 -0.76
N LEU A 8 -14.82 -0.24 -1.47
CA LEU A 8 -13.42 -0.33 -0.95
C LEU A 8 -12.56 0.86 -1.38
N LEU A 9 -12.89 1.49 -2.49
CA LEU A 9 -12.42 2.82 -2.88
C LEU A 9 -13.33 3.92 -2.30
N LEU A 10 -14.60 3.66 -1.99
CA LEU A 10 -15.60 4.63 -1.52
C LEU A 10 -15.54 4.94 -0.03
N SER A 11 -15.00 4.12 0.82
CA SER A 11 -14.68 4.62 2.18
C SER A 11 -13.61 5.72 2.11
N GLN A 12 -12.71 5.66 1.14
CA GLN A 12 -11.74 6.73 0.89
C GLN A 12 -12.33 7.88 0.05
N SER A 13 -13.22 7.62 -0.92
CA SER A 13 -13.74 8.64 -1.83
C SER A 13 -14.93 9.44 -1.30
N ILE A 14 -15.75 8.91 -0.40
CA ILE A 14 -16.86 9.66 0.21
C ILE A 14 -16.32 10.72 1.17
N TYR A 15 -15.21 10.45 1.87
CA TYR A 15 -14.57 11.46 2.72
C TYR A 15 -13.76 12.48 1.92
N ALA A 16 -13.09 12.07 0.84
CA ALA A 16 -12.35 12.97 -0.03
C ALA A 16 -13.25 13.97 -0.79
N GLN A 17 -14.48 13.58 -1.16
CA GLN A 17 -15.44 14.47 -1.83
C GLN A 17 -16.01 15.60 -0.97
N ASN A 18 -15.84 15.54 0.36
CA ASN A 18 -16.34 16.55 1.29
C ASN A 18 -15.25 17.39 1.98
N SER A 19 -13.98 17.22 1.59
CA SER A 19 -12.88 18.08 2.08
C SER A 19 -12.73 19.29 1.15
N PRO A 20 -13.19 20.50 1.54
CA PRO A 20 -13.34 21.62 0.62
C PRO A 20 -12.05 22.31 0.19
N ASN A 21 -10.86 21.75 0.47
CA ASN A 21 -9.57 22.39 0.20
C ASN A 21 -8.40 21.43 -0.06
N ILE A 22 -8.62 20.31 -0.76
CA ILE A 22 -7.49 19.51 -1.26
C ILE A 22 -7.23 19.93 -2.70
N ASP A 23 -6.08 20.53 -2.97
CA ASP A 23 -5.56 20.63 -4.33
C ASP A 23 -5.34 19.20 -4.83
N HIS A 24 -6.10 18.80 -5.86
CA HIS A 24 -5.97 17.46 -6.43
C HIS A 24 -4.54 17.23 -6.91
N ALA A 25 -4.05 16.01 -6.76
CA ALA A 25 -2.72 15.63 -7.21
C ALA A 25 -2.51 15.97 -8.69
N LYS A 26 -1.37 16.57 -8.99
CA LYS A 26 -0.88 16.58 -10.36
C LYS A 26 -0.26 15.22 -10.67
N ARG A 27 -0.82 14.50 -11.64
CA ARG A 27 -0.39 13.17 -12.05
C ARG A 27 0.73 13.23 -13.08
N PHE A 28 1.75 12.40 -12.92
CA PHE A 28 2.92 12.29 -13.78
C PHE A 28 3.23 10.82 -14.11
N ASP A 29 4.04 10.63 -15.14
CA ASP A 29 4.56 9.35 -15.58
C ASP A 29 6.09 9.45 -15.69
N PHE A 30 6.81 8.74 -14.82
CA PHE A 30 8.26 8.62 -14.88
C PHE A 30 8.65 7.33 -15.61
N VAL A 31 9.44 7.47 -16.69
CA VAL A 31 9.85 6.35 -17.53
C VAL A 31 11.31 5.99 -17.29
N LEU A 32 11.53 4.80 -16.79
CA LEU A 32 12.85 4.20 -16.60
C LEU A 32 13.23 3.39 -17.85
N GLN A 33 14.32 3.77 -18.48
CA GLN A 33 14.87 3.01 -19.61
C GLN A 33 15.71 1.84 -19.10
N ASN A 34 15.50 0.65 -19.70
CA ASN A 34 16.26 -0.57 -19.37
C ASN A 34 16.27 -0.90 -17.87
N PHE A 35 15.11 -0.82 -17.23
CA PHE A 35 14.99 -1.12 -15.81
C PHE A 35 15.25 -2.60 -15.54
N LYS A 36 16.33 -2.90 -14.82
CA LYS A 36 16.69 -4.25 -14.42
C LYS A 36 16.06 -4.57 -13.08
N THR A 37 15.20 -5.58 -13.06
CA THR A 37 14.58 -6.10 -11.83
C THR A 37 15.59 -6.90 -10.99
N GLU A 38 15.27 -7.12 -9.74
CA GLU A 38 16.06 -7.97 -8.82
C GLU A 38 16.20 -9.41 -9.35
N SER A 39 15.19 -9.92 -10.06
CA SER A 39 15.25 -11.23 -10.74
C SER A 39 16.20 -11.26 -11.96
N GLY A 40 16.73 -10.10 -12.36
CA GLY A 40 17.67 -9.98 -13.50
C GLY A 40 17.01 -9.71 -14.84
N ILE A 41 15.68 -9.69 -14.92
CA ILE A 41 14.94 -9.34 -16.14
C ILE A 41 15.07 -7.84 -16.39
N VAL A 42 15.23 -7.46 -17.66
CA VAL A 42 15.31 -6.05 -18.08
C VAL A 42 14.03 -5.67 -18.80
N LEU A 43 13.26 -4.74 -18.21
CA LEU A 43 12.16 -4.07 -18.90
C LEU A 43 12.74 -2.94 -19.75
N PRO A 44 12.53 -2.93 -21.08
CA PRO A 44 13.02 -1.86 -21.94
C PRO A 44 12.54 -0.48 -21.51
N GLN A 45 11.27 -0.40 -21.08
CA GLN A 45 10.67 0.75 -20.45
C GLN A 45 9.84 0.30 -19.26
N ALA A 46 10.09 0.89 -18.09
CA ALA A 46 9.27 0.71 -16.91
C ALA A 46 8.67 2.07 -16.49
N HIS A 47 7.38 2.10 -16.27
CA HIS A 47 6.62 3.30 -15.94
C HIS A 47 6.28 3.32 -14.47
N ILE A 48 6.59 4.41 -13.78
CA ILE A 48 6.11 4.71 -12.43
C ILE A 48 5.16 5.90 -12.51
N ILE A 49 3.90 5.64 -12.25
CA ILE A 49 2.92 6.71 -12.10
C ILE A 49 3.03 7.30 -10.69
N TYR A 50 2.95 8.61 -10.60
CA TYR A 50 2.95 9.30 -9.32
C TYR A 50 2.13 10.57 -9.35
N GLY A 51 1.71 11.03 -8.18
CA GLY A 51 1.05 12.31 -7.98
C GLY A 51 1.85 13.21 -7.04
N THR A 52 1.72 14.53 -7.21
CA THR A 52 2.32 15.49 -6.28
C THR A 52 1.28 16.45 -5.73
N TYR A 53 1.49 16.88 -4.47
CA TYR A 53 0.68 17.88 -3.79
C TYR A 53 1.59 18.93 -3.16
N GLY A 54 1.15 20.18 -3.12
CA GLY A 54 1.94 21.28 -2.56
C GLY A 54 3.14 21.66 -3.42
N HIS A 55 4.13 22.31 -2.81
CA HIS A 55 5.29 22.83 -3.53
C HIS A 55 6.60 22.52 -2.79
N LEU A 56 7.61 22.11 -3.55
CA LEU A 56 8.96 21.93 -3.06
C LEU A 56 9.57 23.31 -2.76
N ASN A 57 10.03 23.52 -1.52
CA ASN A 57 10.65 24.78 -1.12
C ASN A 57 12.06 24.96 -1.73
N ALA A 58 12.60 26.17 -1.63
CA ALA A 58 13.92 26.50 -2.20
C ALA A 58 15.05 25.66 -1.61
N GLU A 59 14.96 25.35 -0.32
CA GLU A 59 15.92 24.52 0.43
C GLU A 59 15.76 23.03 0.14
N ARG A 60 14.68 22.61 -0.57
CA ARG A 60 14.37 21.23 -0.97
C ARG A 60 14.32 20.24 0.21
N ASN A 61 13.90 20.71 1.39
CA ASN A 61 13.91 19.96 2.64
C ASN A 61 12.50 19.67 3.21
N ASN A 62 11.44 19.90 2.41
CA ASN A 62 10.06 19.69 2.81
C ASN A 62 9.37 18.55 2.05
N ALA A 63 10.14 17.69 1.36
CA ALA A 63 9.59 16.58 0.59
C ALA A 63 9.20 15.40 1.49
N VAL A 64 8.01 14.84 1.27
CA VAL A 64 7.50 13.64 1.93
C VAL A 64 7.10 12.61 0.87
N LEU A 65 7.58 11.38 1.01
CA LEU A 65 7.22 10.27 0.12
C LEU A 65 6.06 9.46 0.71
N LEU A 66 5.08 9.15 -0.14
CA LEU A 66 3.88 8.37 0.15
C LEU A 66 3.78 7.18 -0.83
N PRO A 67 4.48 6.07 -0.59
CA PRO A 67 4.40 4.90 -1.46
C PRO A 67 3.03 4.22 -1.36
N SER A 68 2.39 3.92 -2.49
CA SER A 68 1.07 3.31 -2.51
C SER A 68 1.06 1.89 -1.91
N HIS A 69 -0.13 1.41 -1.59
CA HIS A 69 -0.38 0.06 -1.11
C HIS A 69 -1.05 -0.80 -2.20
N TYR A 70 -1.39 -2.05 -1.88
CA TYR A 70 -2.01 -3.01 -2.78
C TYR A 70 -3.17 -2.39 -3.56
N MET A 71 -3.10 -2.43 -4.89
CA MET A 71 -4.06 -1.89 -5.86
C MET A 71 -4.35 -0.38 -5.79
N ALA A 72 -3.72 0.35 -4.89
CA ALA A 72 -3.96 1.78 -4.74
C ALA A 72 -3.30 2.61 -5.83
N ASP A 73 -3.92 3.74 -6.14
CA ASP A 73 -3.31 4.82 -6.91
C ASP A 73 -2.63 5.86 -5.98
N HIS A 74 -2.08 6.92 -6.56
CA HIS A 74 -1.40 8.00 -5.84
C HIS A 74 -2.32 8.83 -4.92
N ARG A 75 -3.65 8.62 -4.94
CA ARG A 75 -4.62 9.30 -4.07
C ARG A 75 -4.91 8.55 -2.77
N GLY A 76 -4.31 7.37 -2.59
CA GLY A 76 -4.56 6.50 -1.44
C GLY A 76 -4.31 7.11 -0.06
N TYR A 77 -3.67 8.29 0.02
CA TYR A 77 -3.37 9.00 1.27
C TYR A 77 -4.15 10.32 1.43
N GLU A 78 -5.12 10.65 0.57
CA GLU A 78 -5.83 11.93 0.62
C GLU A 78 -6.55 12.16 1.96
N TRP A 79 -6.91 11.12 2.69
CA TRP A 79 -7.45 11.20 4.06
C TRP A 79 -6.48 11.82 5.08
N LEU A 80 -5.18 11.83 4.81
CA LEU A 80 -4.13 12.40 5.66
C LEU A 80 -3.67 13.79 5.19
N ILE A 81 -4.11 14.22 4.00
CA ILE A 81 -3.67 15.43 3.29
C ILE A 81 -4.66 16.57 3.50
N GLY A 82 -4.16 17.76 3.80
CA GLY A 82 -4.97 18.98 3.86
C GLY A 82 -4.56 19.93 4.97
N VAL A 83 -5.15 21.12 4.95
CA VAL A 83 -4.94 22.12 6.00
C VAL A 83 -5.50 21.59 7.33
N GLY A 84 -4.67 21.52 8.36
CA GLY A 84 -5.05 20.97 9.67
C GLY A 84 -4.85 19.44 9.78
N HIS A 85 -4.58 18.74 8.69
CA HIS A 85 -4.16 17.35 8.70
C HIS A 85 -2.64 17.21 8.94
N ALA A 86 -2.18 15.98 9.13
CA ALA A 86 -0.76 15.71 9.34
C ALA A 86 0.10 16.12 8.14
N LEU A 87 -0.45 16.02 6.93
CA LEU A 87 0.21 16.39 5.67
C LEU A 87 -0.37 17.69 5.12
N ASP A 88 0.03 18.80 5.71
CA ASP A 88 -0.35 20.16 5.31
C ASP A 88 0.44 20.59 4.06
N THR A 89 -0.23 20.63 2.92
CA THR A 89 0.35 20.98 1.60
C THR A 89 0.78 22.45 1.48
N THR A 90 0.40 23.31 2.43
CA THR A 90 0.94 24.68 2.50
C THR A 90 2.39 24.71 2.98
N LYS A 91 2.89 23.61 3.56
CA LYS A 91 4.22 23.48 4.15
C LYS A 91 5.04 22.34 3.54
N LEU A 92 4.38 21.30 3.06
CA LEU A 92 4.98 20.06 2.60
C LEU A 92 4.80 19.89 1.09
N PHE A 93 5.79 19.30 0.47
CA PHE A 93 5.72 18.78 -0.88
C PHE A 93 5.57 17.26 -0.80
N LEU A 94 4.43 16.74 -1.24
CA LEU A 94 4.12 15.32 -1.15
C LEU A 94 4.32 14.66 -2.51
N ILE A 95 4.97 13.52 -2.51
CA ILE A 95 5.17 12.66 -3.68
C ILE A 95 4.50 11.33 -3.37
N ALA A 96 3.38 11.06 -4.02
CA ALA A 96 2.62 9.82 -3.86
C ALA A 96 2.86 8.92 -5.08
N THR A 97 3.57 7.81 -4.88
CA THR A 97 3.99 6.92 -5.98
C THR A 97 3.11 5.67 -6.06
N GLU A 98 2.98 5.09 -7.25
CA GLU A 98 2.19 3.90 -7.51
C GLU A 98 3.09 2.69 -7.73
N LEU A 99 2.73 1.56 -7.08
CA LEU A 99 3.44 0.28 -7.22
C LEU A 99 3.34 -0.27 -8.65
N PHE A 100 4.36 -1.00 -9.08
CA PHE A 100 4.25 -1.91 -10.22
C PHE A 100 3.08 -2.88 -10.01
N GLY A 101 2.39 -3.20 -11.08
CA GLY A 101 1.27 -4.15 -11.04
C GLY A 101 -0.07 -3.58 -10.61
N ASN A 102 -0.21 -2.27 -10.37
CA ASN A 102 -1.50 -1.68 -10.00
C ASN A 102 -2.42 -1.34 -11.19
N GLY A 103 -1.96 -1.58 -12.42
CA GLY A 103 -2.70 -1.28 -13.64
C GLY A 103 -2.44 0.12 -14.23
N ASN A 104 -1.77 1.01 -13.51
CA ASN A 104 -1.35 2.34 -13.97
C ASN A 104 0.16 2.43 -14.23
N SER A 105 0.98 2.13 -13.22
CA SER A 105 2.41 1.84 -13.41
C SER A 105 2.57 0.57 -14.26
N SER A 106 3.78 0.27 -14.74
CA SER A 106 4.00 -0.95 -15.53
C SER A 106 3.43 -2.18 -14.84
N SER A 107 2.58 -2.90 -15.55
CA SER A 107 1.74 -3.97 -15.03
C SER A 107 1.53 -5.06 -16.09
N PRO A 108 1.17 -6.28 -15.70
CA PRO A 108 0.75 -7.33 -16.63
C PRO A 108 -0.26 -6.87 -17.68
N SER A 109 -1.25 -6.08 -17.28
CA SER A 109 -2.36 -5.66 -18.16
C SER A 109 -2.01 -4.55 -19.16
N ASN A 110 -0.94 -3.76 -18.91
CA ASN A 110 -0.63 -2.58 -19.73
C ASN A 110 0.77 -2.62 -20.39
N THR A 111 1.54 -3.67 -20.14
CA THR A 111 2.86 -3.85 -20.79
C THR A 111 2.72 -4.67 -22.06
N ALA A 112 3.46 -4.28 -23.11
CA ALA A 112 3.44 -4.98 -24.38
C ALA A 112 4.21 -6.32 -24.33
N GLU A 113 3.96 -7.19 -25.31
CA GLU A 113 4.76 -8.41 -25.48
C GLU A 113 6.27 -8.06 -25.61
N PRO A 114 7.16 -8.85 -25.08
CA PRO A 114 6.96 -10.20 -24.52
C PRO A 114 6.56 -10.23 -23.03
N PHE A 115 6.28 -9.10 -22.41
CA PHE A 115 6.00 -8.97 -20.98
C PHE A 115 4.52 -8.79 -20.64
N HIS A 116 3.61 -9.10 -21.58
CA HIS A 116 2.17 -8.97 -21.33
C HIS A 116 1.61 -10.14 -20.49
N GLY A 117 0.58 -9.87 -19.71
CA GLY A 117 -0.16 -10.88 -18.93
C GLY A 117 0.73 -11.66 -17.96
N PRO A 118 0.66 -13.00 -17.93
CA PRO A 118 1.42 -13.84 -17.01
C PRO A 118 2.94 -13.85 -17.29
N ARG A 119 3.38 -13.25 -18.38
CA ARG A 119 4.81 -13.13 -18.76
C ARG A 119 5.49 -11.90 -18.15
N PHE A 120 4.73 -11.05 -17.46
CA PHE A 120 5.29 -9.90 -16.75
C PHE A 120 6.25 -10.40 -15.65
N PRO A 121 7.43 -9.78 -15.49
CA PRO A 121 8.40 -10.26 -14.52
C PRO A 121 7.89 -10.11 -13.09
N VAL A 122 8.31 -11.01 -12.23
CA VAL A 122 8.11 -10.87 -10.78
C VAL A 122 8.77 -9.59 -10.31
N MET A 123 8.02 -8.79 -9.56
CA MET A 123 8.49 -7.56 -8.92
C MET A 123 8.63 -7.77 -7.42
N THR A 124 9.65 -7.19 -6.83
CA THR A 124 9.83 -7.17 -5.38
C THR A 124 9.50 -5.78 -4.80
N ILE A 125 9.36 -5.69 -3.48
CA ILE A 125 9.29 -4.37 -2.81
C ILE A 125 10.59 -3.58 -3.06
N ARG A 126 11.76 -4.24 -3.17
CA ARG A 126 13.04 -3.58 -3.51
C ARG A 126 13.03 -3.01 -4.93
N ASP A 127 12.45 -3.70 -5.90
CA ASP A 127 12.29 -3.16 -7.27
C ASP A 127 11.49 -1.86 -7.26
N ASN A 128 10.39 -1.82 -6.49
CA ASN A 128 9.58 -0.61 -6.34
C ASN A 128 10.36 0.51 -5.66
N VAL A 129 11.09 0.21 -4.59
CA VAL A 129 11.92 1.17 -3.86
C VAL A 129 13.04 1.72 -4.76
N GLU A 130 13.72 0.86 -5.54
CA GLU A 130 14.78 1.27 -6.47
C GLU A 130 14.24 2.16 -7.58
N ALA A 131 13.10 1.81 -8.18
CA ALA A 131 12.47 2.62 -9.21
C ALA A 131 12.08 4.02 -8.70
N VAL A 132 11.51 4.09 -7.49
CA VAL A 132 11.14 5.35 -6.86
C VAL A 132 12.38 6.14 -6.40
N HIS A 133 13.44 5.47 -5.96
CA HIS A 133 14.70 6.16 -5.64
C HIS A 133 15.26 6.88 -6.88
N LYS A 134 15.24 6.22 -8.04
CA LYS A 134 15.63 6.86 -9.31
C LYS A 134 14.72 8.03 -9.68
N LEU A 135 13.40 7.90 -9.53
CA LEU A 135 12.48 9.03 -9.71
C LEU A 135 12.89 10.22 -8.84
N LEU A 136 13.13 10.00 -7.54
CA LEU A 136 13.47 11.09 -6.63
C LEU A 136 14.80 11.76 -7.00
N VAL A 137 15.85 10.95 -7.24
CA VAL A 137 17.21 11.48 -7.44
C VAL A 137 17.44 11.97 -8.88
N GLU A 138 17.00 11.19 -9.88
CA GLU A 138 17.34 11.46 -11.28
C GLU A 138 16.36 12.44 -11.95
N ASP A 139 15.06 12.41 -11.60
CA ASP A 139 14.05 13.28 -12.20
C ASP A 139 13.72 14.48 -11.30
N LEU A 140 13.25 14.22 -10.07
CA LEU A 140 12.84 15.28 -9.15
C LEU A 140 14.02 16.01 -8.47
N LYS A 141 15.26 15.48 -8.59
CA LYS A 141 16.47 16.02 -7.94
C LYS A 141 16.33 16.16 -6.42
N ILE A 142 15.61 15.23 -5.79
CA ILE A 142 15.42 15.13 -4.35
C ILE A 142 16.38 14.06 -3.83
N THR A 143 17.33 14.46 -3.01
CA THR A 143 18.35 13.58 -2.44
C THR A 143 18.13 13.27 -0.96
N HIS A 144 17.10 13.89 -0.35
CA HIS A 144 16.73 13.66 1.03
C HIS A 144 15.24 13.95 1.25
N LEU A 145 14.59 13.17 2.11
CA LEU A 145 13.18 13.31 2.46
C LEU A 145 13.02 13.78 3.91
N LYS A 146 12.10 14.71 4.13
CA LYS A 146 11.67 15.09 5.48
C LYS A 146 11.00 13.90 6.20
N ALA A 147 10.24 13.10 5.48
CA ALA A 147 9.63 11.87 5.99
C ALA A 147 9.24 10.92 4.86
N LEU A 148 9.04 9.66 5.22
CA LEU A 148 8.40 8.65 4.42
C LEU A 148 7.27 8.01 5.23
N ILE A 149 6.07 7.93 4.65
CA ILE A 149 4.86 7.45 5.35
C ILE A 149 4.19 6.38 4.49
N GLY A 150 4.08 5.18 5.02
CA GLY A 150 3.49 4.04 4.32
C GLY A 150 2.39 3.34 5.12
N PHE A 151 1.34 2.92 4.41
CA PHE A 151 0.28 2.03 4.89
C PHE A 151 0.38 0.69 4.15
N SER A 152 0.14 -0.44 4.85
CA SER A 152 0.05 -1.77 4.23
C SER A 152 1.32 -2.12 3.42
N MET A 153 1.24 -2.46 2.14
CA MET A 153 2.41 -2.62 1.27
C MET A 153 3.24 -1.32 1.14
N GLY A 154 2.63 -0.15 1.34
CA GLY A 154 3.38 1.11 1.48
C GLY A 154 4.22 1.14 2.75
N ALA A 155 3.76 0.52 3.84
CA ALA A 155 4.57 0.33 5.05
C ALA A 155 5.71 -0.68 4.83
N GLN A 156 5.49 -1.75 4.07
CA GLN A 156 6.57 -2.65 3.63
C GLN A 156 7.64 -1.88 2.85
N GLN A 157 7.23 -1.00 1.94
CA GLN A 157 8.17 -0.11 1.26
C GLN A 157 8.88 0.82 2.25
N ALA A 158 8.18 1.36 3.26
CA ALA A 158 8.79 2.23 4.27
C ALA A 158 9.89 1.51 5.07
N PHE A 159 9.68 0.26 5.47
CA PHE A 159 10.72 -0.57 6.07
C PHE A 159 11.88 -0.81 5.11
N GLN A 160 11.58 -1.14 3.85
CA GLN A 160 12.62 -1.39 2.85
C GLN A 160 13.46 -0.13 2.58
N TRP A 161 12.85 1.05 2.49
CA TRP A 161 13.54 2.32 2.37
C TRP A 161 14.49 2.56 3.56
N ALA A 162 14.01 2.34 4.78
CA ALA A 162 14.81 2.53 5.99
C ALA A 162 16.05 1.63 6.04
N VAL A 163 15.98 0.45 5.41
CA VAL A 163 17.09 -0.51 5.35
C VAL A 163 17.99 -0.28 4.14
N SER A 164 17.42 -0.06 2.95
CA SER A 164 18.20 0.14 1.71
C SER A 164 18.87 1.52 1.65
N TYR A 165 18.22 2.55 2.17
CA TYR A 165 18.66 3.94 2.11
C TYR A 165 18.58 4.62 3.49
N PRO A 166 19.36 4.16 4.48
CA PRO A 166 19.18 4.49 5.90
C PRO A 166 19.39 5.97 6.26
N ASP A 167 20.00 6.74 5.36
CA ASP A 167 20.28 8.17 5.53
C ASP A 167 19.45 9.07 4.59
N PHE A 168 18.48 8.49 3.84
CA PHE A 168 17.70 9.21 2.82
C PHE A 168 16.50 9.97 3.37
N SER A 169 16.08 9.73 4.60
CA SER A 169 14.95 10.42 5.23
C SER A 169 15.22 10.76 6.70
N ASP A 170 14.62 11.85 7.21
CA ASP A 170 14.72 12.22 8.63
C ASP A 170 13.91 11.26 9.51
N ARG A 171 12.79 10.70 9.03
CA ARG A 171 11.85 9.87 9.80
C ARG A 171 10.99 8.98 8.94
N ILE A 172 10.54 7.88 9.54
CA ILE A 172 9.67 6.89 8.89
C ILE A 172 8.39 6.72 9.70
N VAL A 173 7.26 6.58 9.01
CA VAL A 173 5.99 6.15 9.57
C VAL A 173 5.52 4.91 8.82
N ALA A 174 5.18 3.85 9.55
CA ALA A 174 4.60 2.63 9.01
C ALA A 174 3.28 2.32 9.74
N THR A 175 2.18 2.22 8.99
CA THR A 175 0.87 1.84 9.54
C THR A 175 0.41 0.51 8.94
N SER A 176 -0.07 -0.41 9.76
CA SER A 176 -0.64 -1.72 9.36
C SER A 176 0.19 -2.45 8.29
N GLY A 177 1.49 -2.63 8.54
CA GLY A 177 2.43 -3.37 7.68
C GLY A 177 3.63 -3.85 8.48
N THR A 178 4.42 -4.78 7.95
CA THR A 178 5.56 -5.41 8.60
C THR A 178 6.81 -5.35 7.72
N ALA A 179 7.99 -5.51 8.34
CA ALA A 179 9.29 -5.57 7.64
C ALA A 179 9.49 -6.88 6.86
N LYS A 180 8.66 -7.87 7.14
CA LYS A 180 8.68 -9.18 6.48
C LYS A 180 7.27 -9.74 6.37
N THR A 181 6.97 -10.46 5.30
CA THR A 181 5.77 -11.29 5.22
C THR A 181 6.02 -12.61 5.93
N TYR A 182 5.37 -12.78 7.09
CA TYR A 182 5.47 -13.99 7.88
C TYR A 182 4.57 -15.11 7.30
N PRO A 183 4.81 -16.39 7.69
CA PRO A 183 4.07 -17.53 7.12
C PRO A 183 2.55 -17.41 7.15
N HIS A 184 1.97 -16.78 8.18
CA HIS A 184 0.53 -16.51 8.25
C HIS A 184 0.06 -15.65 7.06
N GLY A 185 0.76 -14.54 6.78
CA GLY A 185 0.48 -13.68 5.64
C GLY A 185 0.64 -14.40 4.31
N PHE A 186 1.70 -15.20 4.17
CA PHE A 186 1.98 -16.01 2.98
C PHE A 186 0.83 -16.98 2.68
N VAL A 187 0.44 -17.82 3.65
CA VAL A 187 -0.66 -18.80 3.49
C VAL A 187 -1.99 -18.12 3.14
N ARG A 188 -2.25 -16.94 3.72
CA ARG A 188 -3.43 -16.14 3.40
C ARG A 188 -3.43 -15.70 1.93
N LEU A 189 -2.32 -15.17 1.43
CA LEU A 189 -2.17 -14.71 0.04
C LEU A 189 -2.30 -15.87 -0.95
N GLU A 190 -1.66 -17.00 -0.68
CA GLU A 190 -1.80 -18.23 -1.45
C GLU A 190 -3.26 -18.72 -1.52
N GLY A 191 -3.99 -18.62 -0.40
CA GLY A 191 -5.43 -18.94 -0.40
C GLY A 191 -6.26 -18.02 -1.30
N GLN A 192 -5.90 -16.75 -1.41
CA GLN A 192 -6.53 -15.78 -2.32
C GLN A 192 -6.17 -16.05 -3.77
N ILE A 193 -4.90 -16.35 -4.07
CA ILE A 193 -4.42 -16.73 -5.40
C ILE A 193 -5.14 -18.01 -5.85
N ALA A 194 -5.19 -19.03 -4.99
CA ALA A 194 -5.88 -20.29 -5.29
C ALA A 194 -7.37 -20.07 -5.60
N ALA A 195 -8.07 -19.21 -4.84
CA ALA A 195 -9.46 -18.87 -5.10
C ALA A 195 -9.67 -18.19 -6.46
N LEU A 196 -8.76 -17.27 -6.82
CA LEU A 196 -8.81 -16.55 -8.09
C LEU A 196 -8.51 -17.47 -9.28
N THR A 197 -7.49 -18.29 -9.18
CA THR A 197 -6.98 -19.15 -10.26
C THR A 197 -7.79 -20.43 -10.47
N ALA A 198 -8.70 -20.76 -9.55
CA ALA A 198 -9.63 -21.89 -9.70
C ALA A 198 -10.69 -21.69 -10.80
N ASP A 199 -10.84 -20.47 -11.32
CA ASP A 199 -11.71 -20.20 -12.46
C ASP A 199 -11.05 -20.71 -13.76
N GLU A 200 -11.72 -21.62 -14.48
CA GLU A 200 -11.21 -22.16 -15.75
C GLU A 200 -10.91 -21.06 -16.79
N VAL A 201 -11.65 -19.94 -16.72
CA VAL A 201 -11.44 -18.79 -17.61
C VAL A 201 -10.09 -18.13 -17.37
N PHE A 202 -9.49 -18.27 -16.18
CA PHE A 202 -8.17 -17.70 -15.88
C PHE A 202 -7.07 -18.27 -16.78
N ASN A 203 -7.17 -19.52 -17.18
CA ASN A 203 -6.29 -20.17 -18.16
C ASN A 203 -4.80 -19.86 -17.97
N ASN A 204 -4.26 -20.09 -16.77
CA ASN A 204 -2.89 -19.77 -16.38
C ASN A 204 -2.47 -18.31 -16.63
N GLY A 205 -3.42 -17.38 -16.62
CA GLY A 205 -3.20 -15.96 -16.86
C GLY A 205 -3.35 -15.50 -18.31
N ASP A 206 -3.48 -16.43 -19.28
CA ASP A 206 -3.72 -16.12 -20.71
C ASP A 206 -5.24 -16.11 -21.00
N TYR A 207 -6.00 -15.26 -20.35
CA TYR A 207 -7.42 -15.10 -20.55
C TYR A 207 -7.74 -13.94 -21.52
N SER A 208 -8.78 -14.14 -22.33
CA SER A 208 -9.34 -13.11 -23.22
C SER A 208 -10.55 -12.40 -22.63
N LYS A 209 -11.09 -12.91 -21.52
CA LYS A 209 -12.23 -12.35 -20.76
C LYS A 209 -11.90 -12.44 -19.29
N PRO A 210 -12.34 -11.48 -18.47
CA PRO A 210 -12.10 -11.53 -17.02
C PRO A 210 -12.57 -12.85 -16.40
N PRO A 211 -11.80 -13.50 -15.53
CA PRO A 211 -12.19 -14.70 -14.78
C PRO A 211 -13.16 -14.31 -13.64
N VAL A 212 -14.42 -14.07 -14.00
CA VAL A 212 -15.44 -13.46 -13.11
C VAL A 212 -15.70 -14.32 -11.87
N LYS A 213 -15.76 -15.64 -12.00
CA LYS A 213 -15.97 -16.53 -10.84
C LYS A 213 -14.77 -16.48 -9.89
N GLY A 214 -13.55 -16.46 -10.45
CA GLY A 214 -12.32 -16.32 -9.68
C GLY A 214 -12.25 -14.98 -8.95
N LEU A 215 -12.56 -13.86 -9.62
CA LEU A 215 -12.63 -12.54 -9.01
C LEU A 215 -13.69 -12.46 -7.90
N GLN A 216 -14.83 -13.15 -8.06
CA GLN A 216 -15.86 -13.26 -7.01
C GLN A 216 -15.35 -14.04 -5.80
N ALA A 217 -14.70 -15.18 -6.02
CA ALA A 217 -14.13 -15.99 -4.95
C ALA A 217 -13.03 -15.22 -4.20
N PHE A 218 -12.14 -14.56 -4.95
CA PHE A 218 -11.12 -13.67 -4.42
C PHE A 218 -11.72 -12.59 -3.51
N GLY A 219 -12.76 -11.89 -3.96
CA GLY A 219 -13.40 -10.82 -3.19
C GLY A 219 -13.95 -11.30 -1.84
N ILE A 220 -14.54 -12.49 -1.78
CA ILE A 220 -15.06 -13.09 -0.54
C ILE A 220 -13.90 -13.48 0.39
N VAL A 221 -12.86 -14.13 -0.13
CA VAL A 221 -11.69 -14.51 0.70
C VAL A 221 -10.98 -13.26 1.22
N TRP A 222 -10.80 -12.25 0.35
CA TRP A 222 -10.23 -10.95 0.73
C TRP A 222 -10.95 -10.33 1.93
N THR A 223 -12.28 -10.28 1.85
CA THR A 223 -13.13 -9.60 2.85
C THR A 223 -13.08 -10.27 4.22
N ALA A 224 -12.94 -11.60 4.27
CA ALA A 224 -12.87 -12.34 5.53
C ALA A 224 -11.68 -11.91 6.41
N TRP A 225 -10.61 -11.42 5.82
CA TRP A 225 -9.38 -11.01 6.50
C TRP A 225 -9.23 -9.49 6.69
N LEU A 226 -10.03 -8.70 5.98
CA LEU A 226 -9.92 -7.23 5.95
C LEU A 226 -10.27 -6.60 7.28
N TYR A 227 -11.32 -7.11 7.93
CA TYR A 227 -11.84 -6.63 9.21
C TYR A 227 -11.64 -7.65 10.32
N SER A 228 -11.66 -7.20 11.58
CA SER A 228 -11.56 -8.10 12.72
C SER A 228 -12.82 -8.97 12.87
N GLN A 229 -12.66 -10.12 13.53
CA GLN A 229 -13.79 -10.99 13.88
C GLN A 229 -14.83 -10.24 14.71
N GLU A 230 -14.40 -9.37 15.62
CA GLU A 230 -15.28 -8.57 16.45
C GLU A 230 -16.04 -7.51 15.67
N TRP A 231 -15.44 -6.93 14.63
CA TRP A 231 -16.11 -6.03 13.70
C TRP A 231 -17.32 -6.70 13.03
N TRP A 232 -17.14 -7.93 12.54
CA TRP A 232 -18.23 -8.74 11.97
C TRP A 232 -19.28 -9.09 13.02
N ARG A 233 -18.88 -9.55 14.20
CA ARG A 233 -19.79 -9.94 15.29
C ARG A 233 -20.64 -8.77 15.78
N LYS A 234 -20.08 -7.55 15.82
CA LYS A 234 -20.78 -6.32 16.20
C LYS A 234 -21.54 -5.68 15.04
N GLU A 235 -21.55 -6.31 13.88
CA GLU A 235 -22.21 -5.80 12.67
C GLU A 235 -21.80 -4.35 12.31
N LEU A 236 -20.53 -3.98 12.52
CA LEU A 236 -20.06 -2.62 12.25
C LEU A 236 -20.17 -2.22 10.78
N TRP A 237 -20.34 -3.18 9.85
CA TRP A 237 -20.71 -2.93 8.46
C TRP A 237 -21.97 -2.09 8.30
N ARG A 238 -22.90 -2.13 9.29
CA ARG A 238 -24.11 -1.27 9.30
C ARG A 238 -23.80 0.21 9.39
N THR A 239 -22.62 0.58 9.93
CA THR A 239 -22.20 1.98 10.04
C THR A 239 -21.74 2.58 8.71
N THR A 240 -21.40 1.74 7.73
CA THR A 240 -20.92 2.13 6.39
C THR A 240 -21.92 1.80 5.29
N SER A 241 -22.94 1.02 5.58
CA SER A 241 -23.98 0.64 4.63
C SER A 241 -25.20 1.55 4.70
N ALA A 242 -25.96 1.64 3.62
CA ALA A 242 -27.24 2.36 3.61
C ALA A 242 -28.22 1.72 4.61
N PRO A 243 -29.11 2.53 5.25
CA PRO A 243 -30.13 1.99 6.14
C PRO A 243 -30.97 0.88 5.48
N GLY A 244 -31.16 -0.21 6.19
CA GLY A 244 -31.91 -1.38 5.68
C GLY A 244 -31.10 -2.37 4.84
N THR A 245 -29.81 -2.13 4.61
CA THR A 245 -28.92 -3.09 3.94
C THR A 245 -28.87 -4.41 4.73
N THR A 246 -29.07 -5.52 4.07
CA THR A 246 -28.96 -6.86 4.65
C THR A 246 -27.53 -7.39 4.56
N PHE A 247 -27.17 -8.34 5.43
CA PHE A 247 -25.85 -8.99 5.36
C PHE A 247 -25.58 -9.66 4.01
N ALA A 248 -26.62 -10.26 3.40
CA ALA A 248 -26.48 -10.85 2.07
C ALA A 248 -26.14 -9.83 0.98
N GLN A 249 -26.66 -8.61 1.08
CA GLN A 249 -26.31 -7.52 0.17
C GLN A 249 -24.85 -7.08 0.40
N VAL A 250 -24.42 -6.93 1.66
CA VAL A 250 -23.01 -6.63 1.99
C VAL A 250 -22.07 -7.67 1.41
N LEU A 251 -22.36 -8.97 1.59
CA LEU A 251 -21.53 -10.02 1.01
C LEU A 251 -21.52 -9.97 -0.52
N ASN A 252 -22.66 -9.66 -1.16
CA ASN A 252 -22.70 -9.53 -2.61
C ASN A 252 -21.89 -8.33 -3.11
N GLU A 253 -21.88 -7.23 -2.40
CA GLU A 253 -21.04 -6.07 -2.71
C GLU A 253 -19.55 -6.47 -2.72
N TYR A 254 -19.07 -7.10 -1.67
CA TYR A 254 -17.70 -7.60 -1.62
C TYR A 254 -17.38 -8.63 -2.71
N LYS A 255 -18.30 -9.55 -2.95
CA LYS A 255 -18.19 -10.56 -4.00
C LYS A 255 -18.01 -9.95 -5.39
N THR A 256 -18.65 -8.82 -5.66
CA THR A 256 -18.64 -8.20 -6.99
C THR A 256 -17.66 -7.05 -7.14
N ASN A 257 -17.03 -6.62 -6.06
CA ASN A 257 -16.21 -5.41 -5.99
C ASN A 257 -15.01 -5.40 -6.97
N PHE A 258 -14.41 -6.56 -7.20
CA PHE A 258 -13.25 -6.68 -8.09
C PHE A 258 -13.60 -6.89 -9.56
N ILE A 259 -14.86 -7.14 -9.90
CA ILE A 259 -15.26 -7.44 -11.29
C ILE A 259 -15.06 -6.24 -12.22
N PRO A 260 -15.48 -5.01 -11.85
CA PRO A 260 -15.26 -3.86 -12.71
C PRO A 260 -13.83 -3.34 -12.60
N GLY A 261 -13.03 -3.63 -13.62
CA GLY A 261 -11.72 -2.99 -13.80
C GLY A 261 -10.52 -3.65 -13.11
N ALA A 262 -10.71 -4.72 -12.34
CA ALA A 262 -9.56 -5.48 -11.82
C ALA A 262 -9.05 -6.47 -12.86
N ASP A 263 -7.75 -6.46 -13.10
CA ASP A 263 -7.04 -7.47 -13.88
C ASP A 263 -6.47 -8.54 -12.96
N ALA A 264 -6.75 -9.82 -13.25
CA ALA A 264 -6.36 -10.92 -12.38
C ALA A 264 -4.83 -11.09 -12.28
N ASN A 265 -4.11 -10.88 -13.37
CA ASN A 265 -2.63 -10.96 -13.36
C ASN A 265 -2.03 -9.81 -12.54
N ASN A 266 -2.62 -8.61 -12.60
CA ASN A 266 -2.18 -7.49 -11.76
C ASN A 266 -2.37 -7.80 -10.27
N LEU A 267 -3.53 -8.35 -9.89
CA LEU A 267 -3.79 -8.78 -8.52
C LEU A 267 -2.76 -9.80 -8.03
N ILE A 268 -2.50 -10.83 -8.83
CA ILE A 268 -1.55 -11.90 -8.51
C ILE A 268 -0.13 -11.36 -8.42
N LEU A 269 0.30 -10.52 -9.37
CA LEU A 269 1.63 -9.92 -9.33
C LEU A 269 1.87 -9.17 -8.01
N GLN A 270 0.94 -8.33 -7.60
CA GLN A 270 1.10 -7.58 -6.35
C GLN A 270 1.02 -8.49 -5.11
N MET A 271 0.24 -9.59 -5.14
CA MET A 271 0.27 -10.59 -4.06
C MET A 271 1.64 -11.26 -3.96
N HIS A 272 2.25 -11.67 -5.06
CA HIS A 272 3.61 -12.22 -5.07
C HIS A 272 4.66 -11.19 -4.64
N THR A 273 4.49 -9.90 -5.02
CA THR A 273 5.34 -8.80 -4.51
C THR A 273 5.26 -8.71 -2.99
N TRP A 274 4.05 -8.84 -2.44
CA TRP A 274 3.81 -8.82 -0.99
C TRP A 274 4.43 -10.04 -0.28
N GLU A 275 4.20 -11.26 -0.81
CA GLU A 275 4.70 -12.52 -0.24
C GLU A 275 6.21 -12.54 -0.08
N GLN A 276 6.93 -12.03 -1.08
CA GLN A 276 8.39 -12.06 -1.13
C GLN A 276 9.05 -10.99 -0.25
N HIS A 277 8.27 -10.11 0.38
CA HIS A 277 8.85 -9.03 1.17
C HIS A 277 9.54 -9.55 2.43
N ASP A 278 10.84 -9.29 2.53
CA ASP A 278 11.69 -9.52 3.70
C ASP A 278 12.89 -8.56 3.64
N VAL A 279 12.95 -7.58 4.54
CA VAL A 279 14.09 -6.66 4.60
C VAL A 279 15.39 -7.36 4.97
N GLY A 280 15.32 -8.53 5.61
CA GLY A 280 16.49 -9.34 5.95
C GLY A 280 17.21 -9.91 4.73
N THR A 281 16.53 -10.02 3.58
CA THR A 281 17.16 -10.46 2.32
C THR A 281 17.86 -9.33 1.57
N THR A 282 17.81 -8.09 2.06
CA THR A 282 18.60 -6.98 1.53
C THR A 282 20.09 -7.31 1.65
N ALA A 283 20.88 -6.94 0.63
CA ALA A 283 22.32 -7.23 0.58
C ALA A 283 23.03 -6.80 1.88
N GLY A 284 23.83 -7.70 2.43
CA GLY A 284 24.56 -7.50 3.68
C GLY A 284 23.89 -8.08 4.93
N PHE A 285 22.61 -8.48 4.87
CA PHE A 285 21.91 -9.04 6.04
C PHE A 285 21.70 -10.57 5.97
N ASN A 286 21.89 -11.20 4.80
CA ASN A 286 21.88 -12.67 4.62
C ASN A 286 20.61 -13.37 5.17
N GLY A 287 19.42 -12.77 4.98
CA GLY A 287 18.15 -13.28 5.49
C GLY A 287 17.85 -12.93 6.94
N ASN A 288 18.70 -12.17 7.62
CA ASN A 288 18.53 -11.82 9.02
C ASN A 288 17.71 -10.52 9.16
N VAL A 289 16.40 -10.66 9.34
CA VAL A 289 15.46 -9.54 9.52
C VAL A 289 15.78 -8.70 10.76
N GLU A 290 16.21 -9.33 11.86
CA GLU A 290 16.56 -8.61 13.10
C GLU A 290 17.77 -7.69 12.89
N ALA A 291 18.80 -8.17 12.19
CA ALA A 291 19.96 -7.36 11.85
C ALA A 291 19.58 -6.19 10.95
N ALA A 292 18.71 -6.41 9.96
CA ALA A 292 18.19 -5.36 9.09
C ALA A 292 17.41 -4.30 9.88
N LEU A 293 16.52 -4.69 10.78
CA LEU A 293 15.77 -3.79 11.65
C LEU A 293 16.69 -3.00 12.60
N LYS A 294 17.72 -3.64 13.17
CA LYS A 294 18.73 -2.97 14.02
C LYS A 294 19.55 -1.92 13.26
N SER A 295 19.64 -2.02 11.93
CA SER A 295 20.37 -1.06 11.08
C SER A 295 19.62 0.24 10.86
N ILE A 296 18.31 0.30 11.12
CA ILE A 296 17.48 1.50 10.96
C ILE A 296 17.99 2.60 11.90
N LYS A 297 18.38 3.74 11.33
CA LYS A 297 19.04 4.83 12.04
C LYS A 297 18.10 5.94 12.50
N VAL A 298 17.03 6.16 11.75
CA VAL A 298 16.10 7.29 11.92
C VAL A 298 14.99 7.00 12.91
N PRO A 299 14.35 8.01 13.51
CA PRO A 299 13.14 7.84 14.28
C PRO A 299 12.06 7.13 13.44
N PHE A 300 11.39 6.14 14.04
CA PHE A 300 10.43 5.28 13.38
C PHE A 300 9.12 5.25 14.18
N LEU A 301 8.04 5.77 13.61
CA LEU A 301 6.70 5.66 14.19
C LEU A 301 6.02 4.42 13.59
N TYR A 302 5.82 3.39 14.43
CA TYR A 302 5.22 2.13 14.03
C TYR A 302 3.82 2.00 14.62
N MET A 303 2.80 2.02 13.76
CA MET A 303 1.38 2.05 14.14
C MET A 303 0.62 0.87 13.52
N PRO A 304 0.82 -0.37 14.00
CA PRO A 304 -0.01 -1.50 13.56
C PRO A 304 -1.44 -1.36 14.07
N SER A 305 -2.43 -1.89 13.36
CA SER A 305 -3.77 -2.01 13.94
C SER A 305 -3.81 -3.16 14.94
N ALA A 306 -4.44 -2.93 16.09
CA ALA A 306 -4.52 -3.92 17.17
C ALA A 306 -5.27 -5.20 16.78
N THR A 307 -6.09 -5.15 15.74
CA THR A 307 -6.94 -6.26 15.29
C THR A 307 -6.70 -6.63 13.83
N ASP A 308 -5.57 -6.23 13.25
CA ASP A 308 -5.20 -6.54 11.87
C ASP A 308 -4.99 -8.06 11.70
N LEU A 309 -5.66 -8.62 10.69
CA LEU A 309 -5.51 -10.02 10.32
C LEU A 309 -4.58 -10.21 9.11
N TYR A 310 -4.24 -9.12 8.40
CA TYR A 310 -3.27 -9.15 7.31
C TYR A 310 -1.84 -9.07 7.84
N PHE A 311 -1.62 -8.16 8.79
CA PHE A 311 -0.36 -7.93 9.49
C PHE A 311 -0.61 -8.03 11.00
N PRO A 312 -0.63 -9.24 11.58
CA PRO A 312 -0.96 -9.45 12.97
C PRO A 312 -0.07 -8.63 13.92
N ILE A 313 -0.68 -8.06 14.94
CA ILE A 313 0.04 -7.21 15.91
C ILE A 313 1.19 -7.95 16.61
N GLY A 314 1.13 -9.28 16.70
CA GLY A 314 2.20 -10.09 17.25
C GLY A 314 3.51 -9.95 16.47
N ASP A 315 3.44 -9.97 15.14
CA ASP A 315 4.59 -9.78 14.25
C ASP A 315 5.16 -8.37 14.39
N ALA A 316 4.30 -7.35 14.41
CA ALA A 316 4.71 -5.97 14.60
C ALA A 316 5.35 -5.72 15.98
N THR A 317 4.84 -6.37 17.03
CA THR A 317 5.43 -6.32 18.39
C THR A 317 6.82 -6.93 18.39
N TYR A 318 6.98 -8.09 17.75
CA TYR A 318 8.29 -8.73 17.60
C TYR A 318 9.29 -7.83 16.88
N GLU A 319 8.93 -7.30 15.72
CA GLU A 319 9.79 -6.42 14.92
C GLU A 319 10.19 -5.13 15.64
N SER A 320 9.24 -4.52 16.38
CA SER A 320 9.47 -3.28 17.10
C SER A 320 10.61 -3.38 18.14
N ALA A 321 10.84 -4.58 18.69
CA ALA A 321 11.91 -4.81 19.66
C ALA A 321 13.32 -4.62 19.09
N PHE A 322 13.49 -4.66 17.77
CA PHE A 322 14.80 -4.54 17.11
C PHE A 322 15.07 -3.13 16.54
N ILE A 323 14.11 -2.24 16.51
CA ILE A 323 14.26 -0.88 15.97
C ILE A 323 14.65 0.08 17.09
N LYS A 324 15.87 0.60 17.05
CA LYS A 324 16.47 1.39 18.15
C LYS A 324 15.70 2.66 18.54
N LYS A 325 15.12 3.37 17.56
CA LYS A 325 14.40 4.64 17.76
C LYS A 325 12.91 4.50 17.42
N VAL A 326 12.31 3.37 17.80
CA VAL A 326 10.89 3.12 17.54
C VAL A 326 9.99 3.84 18.55
N ILE A 327 8.91 4.42 18.04
CA ILE A 327 7.72 4.77 18.80
C ILE A 327 6.65 3.77 18.37
N PHE A 328 6.47 2.71 19.15
CA PHE A 328 5.46 1.68 18.89
C PHE A 328 4.12 2.13 19.43
N LYS A 329 3.14 2.34 18.56
CA LYS A 329 1.86 2.91 18.92
C LYS A 329 0.70 2.23 18.18
N PRO A 330 0.26 1.05 18.64
CA PRO A 330 -0.87 0.34 18.05
C PRO A 330 -2.13 1.19 17.98
N ILE A 331 -2.86 1.09 16.86
CA ILE A 331 -4.16 1.74 16.65
C ILE A 331 -5.21 0.91 17.40
N PRO A 332 -5.90 1.46 18.42
CA PRO A 332 -6.85 0.72 19.26
C PRO A 332 -8.21 0.60 18.57
N SER A 333 -8.27 -0.12 17.46
CA SER A 333 -9.44 -0.19 16.58
C SER A 333 -9.92 -1.63 16.38
N LEU A 334 -11.22 -1.78 16.12
CA LEU A 334 -11.82 -3.04 15.67
C LEU A 334 -11.87 -3.17 14.15
N TRP A 335 -11.46 -2.13 13.41
CA TRP A 335 -11.57 -2.08 11.96
C TRP A 335 -10.52 -2.92 11.21
N GLY A 336 -9.78 -3.77 11.93
CA GLY A 336 -8.82 -4.68 11.32
C GLY A 336 -7.74 -3.93 10.55
N HIS A 337 -7.44 -4.41 9.34
CA HIS A 337 -6.43 -3.81 8.47
C HIS A 337 -6.74 -2.35 8.10
N THR A 338 -8.01 -2.05 7.84
CA THR A 338 -8.44 -0.73 7.35
C THR A 338 -8.26 0.40 8.37
N ALA A 339 -8.08 0.08 9.65
CA ALA A 339 -7.77 1.08 10.68
C ALA A 339 -6.49 1.87 10.35
N GLY A 340 -5.51 1.23 9.70
CA GLY A 340 -4.27 1.89 9.27
C GLY A 340 -4.42 2.88 8.11
N ALA A 341 -5.59 2.91 7.47
CA ALA A 341 -5.97 3.84 6.41
C ALA A 341 -7.17 4.73 6.81
N ALA A 342 -7.40 4.95 8.10
CA ALA A 342 -8.40 5.89 8.59
C ALA A 342 -9.86 5.59 8.16
N SER A 343 -10.27 4.32 8.16
CA SER A 343 -11.60 3.92 7.69
C SER A 343 -12.77 4.36 8.56
N ASN A 344 -12.53 5.05 9.65
CA ASN A 344 -13.54 5.69 10.48
C ASN A 344 -12.96 6.95 11.15
N PRO A 345 -13.81 7.89 11.63
CA PRO A 345 -13.35 9.16 12.19
C PRO A 345 -12.44 9.04 13.43
N ALA A 346 -12.59 7.99 14.24
CA ALA A 346 -11.74 7.80 15.42
C ALA A 346 -10.32 7.37 15.00
N ASP A 347 -10.19 6.47 14.03
CA ASP A 347 -8.91 6.03 13.50
C ASP A 347 -8.24 7.17 12.72
N GLU A 348 -9.00 7.93 11.92
CA GLU A 348 -8.50 9.12 11.22
C GLU A 348 -7.88 10.12 12.19
N LYS A 349 -8.62 10.49 13.25
CA LYS A 349 -8.12 11.40 14.28
C LYS A 349 -6.87 10.85 14.97
N PHE A 350 -6.88 9.57 15.32
CA PHE A 350 -5.74 8.92 15.98
C PHE A 350 -4.49 8.96 15.10
N LEU A 351 -4.62 8.62 13.83
CA LEU A 351 -3.53 8.63 12.86
C LEU A 351 -3.01 10.05 12.63
N ASN A 352 -3.91 10.99 12.31
CA ASN A 352 -3.53 12.38 12.06
C ASN A 352 -2.79 13.00 13.25
N ASP A 353 -3.32 12.87 14.47
CA ASP A 353 -2.71 13.45 15.67
C ASP A 353 -1.31 12.90 15.92
N ASN A 354 -1.13 11.57 15.81
CA ASN A 354 0.15 10.92 16.10
C ASN A 354 1.19 11.20 15.02
N ILE A 355 0.81 11.17 13.74
CA ILE A 355 1.70 11.48 12.63
C ILE A 355 2.09 12.97 12.67
N ALA A 356 1.13 13.89 12.83
CA ALA A 356 1.41 15.32 12.95
C ALA A 356 2.38 15.64 14.10
N ASN A 357 2.17 15.03 15.28
CA ASN A 357 3.06 15.21 16.42
C ASN A 357 4.45 14.62 16.19
N PHE A 358 4.56 13.52 15.45
CA PHE A 358 5.82 12.90 15.11
C PHE A 358 6.61 13.74 14.08
N LEU A 359 5.94 14.35 13.11
CA LEU A 359 6.57 15.20 12.09
C LEU A 359 7.07 16.53 12.62
N LYS A 360 6.58 17.01 13.77
CA LYS A 360 7.03 18.28 14.40
C LYS A 360 8.33 18.17 15.20
N LYS A 361 8.69 16.97 15.63
CA LYS A 361 9.91 16.70 16.41
C LYS A 361 11.17 16.68 15.53
#